data_69629222fb377a47ff8b852f32fef0e3
#
_entry.id   69629222fb377a47ff8b852f32fef0e3
#
_cell.length_a   1.000
_cell.length_b   1.000
_cell.length_c   1.000
_cell.angle_alpha   90.00
_cell.angle_beta   90.00
_cell.angle_gamma   90.00
#
_symmetry.space_group_name_H-M   'P 1'
#
loop_
_entity.id
_entity.type
_entity.pdbx_description
1 polymer ?
#
loop_
_entity_poly.entity_id
_entity_poly.type
_entity_poly.pdbx_seq_one_letter_code
_entity_poly.pdbx_strand_id
1 'polypeptide(L)'
;QPFNSETLVTGKLFEDIRDAVHALADPALYDAVVVTNLCVPSASGVPLRLLPDEIDGVRIIGIDVPGFGVPTHAEAKDVLAGAMLAYARKEAERGPVAAPRQGVSGRPTVTLLGEMFPADPVSIGAMLEPMGLAAGPVVPTREWRELYAALDGAVVAAIHPFYAASIREFEAAGRPVVGSAPVGYDGTAAWLAGIGDALALPPAQVAAAQNRILPAIRGALAAQPIRGRITLSGYEGSELLVARLLIESGAEVPYVGTACGRTRWSDADREWLEAKGVNREKFLVKG
;
A
#
# COMPACT_ATOMS: atom_id res chain seq x y z
N GLN A 1 -23.70 11.91 8.20
CA GLN A 1 -24.85 12.83 8.24
C GLN A 1 -25.51 12.87 6.87
N PRO A 2 -26.86 12.93 6.80
CA PRO A 2 -27.52 13.12 5.53
C PRO A 2 -27.25 14.55 5.05
N PHE A 3 -26.62 14.67 3.88
CA PHE A 3 -26.50 15.95 3.19
C PHE A 3 -27.91 16.44 2.82
N ASN A 4 -28.22 17.68 3.17
CA ASN A 4 -29.34 18.34 2.56
C ASN A 4 -28.83 19.43 1.60
N SER A 5 -29.63 19.79 0.61
CA SER A 5 -29.26 20.82 -0.37
C SER A 5 -29.07 22.21 0.27
N GLU A 6 -29.69 22.44 1.41
CA GLU A 6 -29.62 23.72 2.13
C GLU A 6 -28.23 23.94 2.75
N THR A 7 -27.62 22.91 3.39
CA THR A 7 -26.29 23.04 3.99
C THR A 7 -25.19 23.21 2.93
N LEU A 8 -25.39 22.66 1.74
CA LEU A 8 -24.48 22.86 0.60
C LEU A 8 -24.57 24.31 0.08
N VAL A 9 -25.78 24.83 -0.11
CA VAL A 9 -25.99 26.17 -0.67
C VAL A 9 -25.61 27.28 0.31
N THR A 10 -25.85 27.07 1.60
CA THR A 10 -25.53 28.06 2.64
C THR A 10 -24.08 28.06 3.09
N GLY A 11 -23.26 27.10 2.66
CA GLY A 11 -21.84 26.92 3.07
C GLY A 11 -21.67 26.42 4.51
N LYS A 12 -22.73 26.01 5.19
CA LYS A 12 -22.72 25.54 6.59
C LYS A 12 -22.17 24.11 6.74
N LEU A 13 -21.88 23.42 5.64
CA LEU A 13 -21.44 22.04 5.69
C LEU A 13 -20.17 21.84 6.52
N PHE A 14 -19.22 22.78 6.45
CA PHE A 14 -18.01 22.70 7.26
C PHE A 14 -18.28 22.85 8.76
N GLU A 15 -19.19 23.76 9.13
CA GLU A 15 -19.59 23.96 10.52
C GLU A 15 -20.29 22.73 11.08
N ASP A 16 -21.19 22.12 10.30
CA ASP A 16 -21.88 20.88 10.67
C ASP A 16 -20.88 19.69 10.85
N ILE A 17 -19.86 19.61 9.98
CA ILE A 17 -18.80 18.60 10.10
C ILE A 17 -17.98 18.85 11.37
N ARG A 18 -17.55 20.07 11.61
CA ARG A 18 -16.78 20.44 12.80
C ARG A 18 -17.53 20.08 14.08
N ASP A 19 -18.81 20.44 14.15
CA ASP A 19 -19.65 20.19 15.33
C ASP A 19 -19.87 18.67 15.53
N ALA A 20 -20.02 17.92 14.43
CA ALA A 20 -20.11 16.46 14.48
C ALA A 20 -18.81 15.83 14.95
N VAL A 21 -17.66 16.32 14.51
CA VAL A 21 -16.33 15.83 14.93
C VAL A 21 -16.14 16.08 16.44
N HIS A 22 -16.48 17.27 16.94
CA HIS A 22 -16.43 17.56 18.37
C HIS A 22 -17.34 16.64 19.19
N ALA A 23 -18.53 16.31 18.68
CA ALA A 23 -19.46 15.41 19.36
C ALA A 23 -19.00 13.94 19.35
N LEU A 24 -18.18 13.53 18.37
CA LEU A 24 -17.68 12.16 18.21
C LEU A 24 -16.32 11.94 18.87
N ALA A 25 -15.54 12.96 19.15
CA ALA A 25 -14.20 12.86 19.69
C ALA A 25 -14.24 12.50 21.18
N ASP A 26 -14.50 11.20 21.46
CA ASP A 26 -14.51 10.64 22.82
C ASP A 26 -13.26 9.75 22.99
N PRO A 27 -12.28 10.16 23.83
CA PRO A 27 -11.04 9.38 24.04
C PRO A 27 -11.26 8.04 24.75
N ALA A 28 -12.44 7.81 25.33
CA ALA A 28 -12.79 6.51 25.88
C ALA A 28 -13.18 5.49 24.80
N LEU A 29 -13.51 5.99 23.59
CA LEU A 29 -14.00 5.15 22.50
C LEU A 29 -13.05 5.12 21.30
N TYR A 30 -12.32 6.23 21.03
CA TYR A 30 -11.57 6.40 19.79
C TYR A 30 -10.17 6.95 20.01
N ASP A 31 -9.17 6.36 19.35
CA ASP A 31 -7.82 6.91 19.23
C ASP A 31 -7.73 7.99 18.13
N ALA A 32 -8.60 7.90 17.13
CA ALA A 32 -8.65 8.84 16.02
C ALA A 32 -10.04 8.89 15.37
N VAL A 33 -10.40 10.06 14.86
CA VAL A 33 -11.56 10.27 13.99
C VAL A 33 -11.06 10.67 12.61
N VAL A 34 -11.38 9.85 11.60
CA VAL A 34 -11.04 10.12 10.20
C VAL A 34 -12.26 10.69 9.49
N VAL A 35 -12.12 11.87 8.91
CA VAL A 35 -13.16 12.57 8.16
C VAL A 35 -12.80 12.55 6.69
N THR A 36 -13.64 11.92 5.86
CA THR A 36 -13.38 11.82 4.42
C THR A 36 -14.36 12.68 3.63
N ASN A 37 -13.84 13.58 2.80
CA ASN A 37 -14.62 14.25 1.76
C ASN A 37 -14.65 13.36 0.52
N LEU A 38 -15.88 12.98 0.13
CA LEU A 38 -16.12 12.37 -1.18
C LEU A 38 -16.38 13.46 -2.24
N CYS A 39 -16.90 13.09 -3.40
CA CYS A 39 -17.02 13.97 -4.56
C CYS A 39 -17.75 15.29 -4.28
N VAL A 40 -18.91 15.25 -3.62
CA VAL A 40 -19.73 16.45 -3.41
C VAL A 40 -19.10 17.44 -2.43
N PRO A 41 -18.68 17.06 -1.20
CA PRO A 41 -18.00 17.97 -0.30
C PRO A 41 -16.68 18.53 -0.87
N SER A 42 -15.89 17.70 -1.58
CA SER A 42 -14.65 18.15 -2.23
C SER A 42 -14.94 19.19 -3.33
N ALA A 43 -15.93 18.92 -4.18
CA ALA A 43 -16.35 19.87 -5.23
C ALA A 43 -16.92 21.18 -4.67
N SER A 44 -17.54 21.13 -3.48
CA SER A 44 -18.04 22.30 -2.76
C SER A 44 -16.96 23.05 -1.97
N GLY A 45 -15.70 22.58 -2.02
CA GLY A 45 -14.58 23.24 -1.37
C GLY A 45 -14.58 23.18 0.16
N VAL A 46 -15.18 22.14 0.76
CA VAL A 46 -15.17 21.96 2.22
C VAL A 46 -13.74 21.80 2.74
N PRO A 47 -13.25 22.73 3.59
CA PRO A 47 -11.83 22.80 3.92
C PRO A 47 -11.47 21.91 5.12
N LEU A 48 -11.40 20.58 4.98
CA LEU A 48 -11.06 19.68 6.08
C LEU A 48 -9.72 20.00 6.78
N ARG A 49 -8.80 20.69 6.09
CA ARG A 49 -7.54 21.18 6.68
C ARG A 49 -7.70 22.21 7.80
N LEU A 50 -8.91 22.78 7.97
CA LEU A 50 -9.24 23.72 9.04
C LEU A 50 -9.82 23.02 10.28
N LEU A 51 -10.04 21.72 10.24
CA LEU A 51 -10.33 20.95 11.45
C LEU A 51 -9.09 20.98 12.37
N PRO A 52 -9.29 20.98 13.71
CA PRO A 52 -8.17 20.85 14.63
C PRO A 52 -7.46 19.51 14.42
N ASP A 53 -6.16 19.47 14.66
CA ASP A 53 -5.40 18.21 14.58
C ASP A 53 -5.82 17.22 15.69
N GLU A 54 -6.33 17.71 16.82
CA GLU A 54 -6.67 16.91 18.00
C GLU A 54 -7.83 17.57 18.79
N ILE A 55 -8.70 16.76 19.35
CA ILE A 55 -9.76 17.15 20.28
C ILE A 55 -9.74 16.18 21.46
N ASP A 56 -9.52 16.68 22.66
CA ASP A 56 -9.52 15.91 23.93
C ASP A 56 -8.68 14.64 23.90
N GLY A 57 -7.54 14.65 23.17
CA GLY A 57 -6.65 13.50 23.01
C GLY A 57 -7.01 12.57 21.83
N VAL A 58 -8.11 12.84 21.14
CA VAL A 58 -8.49 12.12 19.91
C VAL A 58 -7.93 12.82 18.68
N ARG A 59 -7.19 12.11 17.85
CA ARG A 59 -6.61 12.60 16.60
C ARG A 59 -7.70 12.87 15.58
N ILE A 60 -7.65 14.01 14.91
CA ILE A 60 -8.62 14.37 13.86
C ILE A 60 -7.90 14.44 12.52
N ILE A 61 -8.31 13.61 11.58
CA ILE A 61 -7.63 13.47 10.27
C ILE A 61 -8.63 13.73 9.15
N GLY A 62 -8.49 14.88 8.52
CA GLY A 62 -9.31 15.25 7.34
C GLY A 62 -8.66 14.79 6.05
N ILE A 63 -9.40 14.07 5.20
CA ILE A 63 -8.88 13.48 3.97
C ILE A 63 -9.85 13.71 2.81
N ASP A 64 -9.36 14.31 1.71
CA ASP A 64 -10.12 14.43 0.47
C ASP A 64 -9.90 13.19 -0.41
N VAL A 65 -10.98 12.45 -0.70
CA VAL A 65 -10.96 11.20 -1.52
C VAL A 65 -12.04 11.28 -2.62
N PRO A 66 -12.07 12.34 -3.44
CA PRO A 66 -13.07 12.45 -4.47
C PRO A 66 -12.82 11.49 -5.62
N GLY A 67 -13.85 10.79 -6.09
CA GLY A 67 -13.73 9.83 -7.20
C GLY A 67 -13.23 10.44 -8.52
N PHE A 68 -13.37 11.76 -8.70
CA PHE A 68 -12.80 12.45 -9.87
C PHE A 68 -11.29 12.70 -9.75
N GLY A 69 -10.70 12.56 -8.56
CA GLY A 69 -9.25 12.72 -8.31
C GLY A 69 -8.58 11.43 -7.81
N VAL A 70 -9.38 10.45 -7.36
CA VAL A 70 -8.91 9.16 -6.83
C VAL A 70 -9.79 8.06 -7.44
N PRO A 71 -9.51 7.64 -8.69
CA PRO A 71 -10.44 6.83 -9.48
C PRO A 71 -10.47 5.35 -9.11
N THR A 72 -9.51 4.83 -8.35
CA THR A 72 -9.41 3.41 -8.02
C THR A 72 -9.45 3.15 -6.53
N HIS A 73 -9.87 1.94 -6.13
CA HIS A 73 -9.84 1.51 -4.73
C HIS A 73 -8.43 1.49 -4.15
N ALA A 74 -7.45 1.04 -4.93
CA ALA A 74 -6.06 1.01 -4.50
C ALA A 74 -5.53 2.42 -4.18
N GLU A 75 -5.82 3.40 -5.05
CA GLU A 75 -5.45 4.80 -4.81
C GLU A 75 -6.18 5.41 -3.63
N ALA A 76 -7.48 5.08 -3.43
CA ALA A 76 -8.23 5.54 -2.27
C ALA A 76 -7.64 5.02 -0.95
N LYS A 77 -7.32 3.74 -0.89
CA LYS A 77 -6.65 3.12 0.27
C LYS A 77 -5.27 3.73 0.52
N ASP A 78 -4.50 3.99 -0.54
CA ASP A 78 -3.20 4.64 -0.45
C ASP A 78 -3.29 6.07 0.09
N VAL A 79 -4.25 6.87 -0.39
CA VAL A 79 -4.46 8.24 0.10
C VAL A 79 -4.84 8.23 1.58
N LEU A 80 -5.72 7.31 2.02
CA LEU A 80 -6.09 7.15 3.42
C LEU A 80 -4.89 6.72 4.28
N ALA A 81 -4.18 5.67 3.86
CA ALA A 81 -3.01 5.18 4.58
C ALA A 81 -1.88 6.23 4.65
N GLY A 82 -1.63 6.92 3.53
CA GLY A 82 -0.65 8.00 3.47
C GLY A 82 -0.95 9.15 4.41
N ALA A 83 -2.21 9.58 4.51
CA ALA A 83 -2.61 10.63 5.44
C ALA A 83 -2.44 10.22 6.91
N MET A 84 -2.79 8.98 7.26
CA MET A 84 -2.58 8.46 8.62
C MET A 84 -1.09 8.31 8.94
N LEU A 85 -0.27 7.82 7.99
CA LEU A 85 1.18 7.75 8.14
C LEU A 85 1.81 9.13 8.31
N ALA A 86 1.37 10.13 7.53
CA ALA A 86 1.83 11.51 7.65
C ALA A 86 1.55 12.08 9.04
N TYR A 87 0.36 11.82 9.58
CA TYR A 87 0.01 12.23 10.94
C TYR A 87 0.89 11.55 11.97
N ALA A 88 1.00 10.22 11.92
CA ALA A 88 1.80 9.43 12.85
C ALA A 88 3.29 9.83 12.81
N ARG A 89 3.85 10.11 11.62
CA ARG A 89 5.23 10.59 11.47
C ARG A 89 5.42 11.94 12.15
N LYS A 90 4.55 12.92 11.91
CA LYS A 90 4.61 14.24 12.56
C LYS A 90 4.47 14.14 14.07
N GLU A 91 3.64 13.24 14.56
CA GLU A 91 3.46 12.99 15.99
C GLU A 91 4.74 12.41 16.61
N ALA A 92 5.36 11.44 15.94
CA ALA A 92 6.64 10.87 16.37
C ALA A 92 7.80 11.88 16.34
N GLU A 93 7.79 12.85 15.44
CA GLU A 93 8.77 13.95 15.36
C GLU A 93 8.60 14.95 16.50
N ARG A 94 7.39 15.10 17.06
CA ARG A 94 7.09 16.03 18.16
C ARG A 94 7.48 15.50 19.56
N GLY A 95 7.59 14.19 19.70
CA GLY A 95 7.94 13.59 20.99
C GLY A 95 7.87 12.06 21.01
N PRO A 96 8.24 11.44 22.14
CA PRO A 96 8.19 9.99 22.26
C PRO A 96 6.75 9.50 22.14
N VAL A 97 6.50 8.66 21.13
CA VAL A 97 5.26 7.92 20.97
C VAL A 97 5.33 6.59 21.74
N ALA A 98 4.17 6.00 22.04
CA ALA A 98 4.13 4.69 22.68
C ALA A 98 4.99 3.72 21.86
N ALA A 99 6.04 3.19 22.49
CA ALA A 99 7.01 2.34 21.82
C ALA A 99 6.27 1.23 21.06
N PRO A 100 6.55 1.03 19.77
CA PRO A 100 6.04 -0.11 19.05
C PRO A 100 6.41 -1.35 19.85
N ARG A 101 5.51 -2.32 19.94
CA ARG A 101 5.91 -3.64 20.42
C ARG A 101 6.98 -4.13 19.44
N GLN A 102 8.25 -4.01 19.82
CA GLN A 102 9.36 -4.61 19.06
C GLN A 102 8.95 -6.05 18.78
N GLY A 103 9.04 -6.45 17.53
CA GLY A 103 8.75 -7.82 17.15
C GLY A 103 9.50 -8.75 18.11
N VAL A 104 8.81 -9.76 18.62
CA VAL A 104 9.26 -10.69 19.68
C VAL A 104 10.61 -11.34 19.41
N SER A 105 11.18 -11.13 18.21
CA SER A 105 12.39 -11.83 17.73
C SER A 105 13.69 -11.05 17.83
N GLY A 106 13.68 -9.74 18.13
CA GLY A 106 14.90 -8.90 18.07
C GLY A 106 15.52 -8.76 16.66
N ARG A 107 14.84 -9.25 15.61
CA ARG A 107 15.28 -9.15 14.20
C ARG A 107 14.80 -7.85 13.58
N PRO A 108 15.54 -7.29 12.61
CA PRO A 108 15.04 -6.17 11.82
C PRO A 108 13.72 -6.53 11.13
N THR A 109 12.77 -5.60 11.14
CA THR A 109 11.43 -5.83 10.58
C THR A 109 11.32 -5.24 9.18
N VAL A 110 10.57 -5.94 8.33
CA VAL A 110 10.18 -5.49 6.99
C VAL A 110 8.72 -5.06 7.05
N THR A 111 8.45 -3.77 6.88
CA THR A 111 7.09 -3.27 6.73
C THR A 111 6.54 -3.69 5.38
N LEU A 112 5.38 -4.34 5.35
CA LEU A 112 4.71 -4.73 4.12
C LEU A 112 3.73 -3.64 3.69
N LEU A 113 3.87 -3.13 2.45
CA LEU A 113 3.06 -2.04 1.97
C LEU A 113 2.10 -2.48 0.86
N GLY A 114 0.83 -2.29 1.10
CA GLY A 114 -0.24 -2.53 0.16
C GLY A 114 -1.14 -3.68 0.56
N GLU A 115 -2.26 -3.75 -0.12
CA GLU A 115 -3.22 -4.84 -0.04
C GLU A 115 -3.28 -5.55 -1.38
N MET A 116 -2.95 -6.82 -1.42
CA MET A 116 -3.16 -7.66 -2.58
C MET A 116 -3.88 -8.93 -2.14
N PHE A 117 -4.96 -9.24 -2.83
CA PHE A 117 -5.68 -10.48 -2.57
C PHE A 117 -5.18 -11.59 -3.52
N PRO A 118 -4.88 -12.77 -3.01
CA PRO A 118 -4.88 -13.25 -1.62
C PRO A 118 -3.49 -13.17 -0.97
N ALA A 119 -3.07 -12.01 -0.48
CA ALA A 119 -1.80 -11.89 0.22
C ALA A 119 -1.88 -12.47 1.63
N ASP A 120 -0.97 -13.38 1.97
CA ASP A 120 -0.81 -13.92 3.32
C ASP A 120 0.48 -13.38 3.95
N PRO A 121 0.38 -12.43 4.92
CA PRO A 121 1.54 -11.88 5.59
C PRO A 121 2.37 -12.91 6.34
N VAL A 122 1.75 -14.01 6.78
CA VAL A 122 2.47 -15.11 7.48
C VAL A 122 3.39 -15.83 6.51
N SER A 123 2.88 -16.20 5.34
CA SER A 123 3.67 -16.84 4.29
C SER A 123 4.79 -15.91 3.77
N ILE A 124 4.49 -14.62 3.60
CA ILE A 124 5.48 -13.61 3.23
C ILE A 124 6.56 -13.51 4.32
N GLY A 125 6.16 -13.47 5.60
CA GLY A 125 7.08 -13.46 6.73
C GLY A 125 8.02 -14.66 6.74
N ALA A 126 7.52 -15.86 6.43
CA ALA A 126 8.32 -17.08 6.36
C ALA A 126 9.39 -17.04 5.25
N MET A 127 9.19 -16.24 4.19
CA MET A 127 10.21 -16.03 3.15
C MET A 127 11.39 -15.17 3.65
N LEU A 128 11.14 -14.29 4.62
CA LEU A 128 12.13 -13.36 5.16
C LEU A 128 13.03 -13.96 6.23
N GLU A 129 12.59 -15.04 6.90
CA GLU A 129 13.35 -15.70 7.98
C GLU A 129 14.79 -16.10 7.59
N PRO A 130 15.05 -16.72 6.41
CA PRO A 130 16.41 -17.09 6.03
C PRO A 130 17.34 -15.89 5.80
N MET A 131 16.74 -14.68 5.60
CA MET A 131 17.47 -13.42 5.50
C MET A 131 17.78 -12.81 6.88
N GLY A 132 17.36 -13.45 7.98
CA GLY A 132 17.48 -12.90 9.33
C GLY A 132 16.49 -11.78 9.64
N LEU A 133 15.43 -11.65 8.85
CA LEU A 133 14.42 -10.61 8.95
C LEU A 133 13.11 -11.17 9.52
N ALA A 134 12.26 -10.27 10.02
CA ALA A 134 10.90 -10.58 10.44
C ALA A 134 9.89 -9.73 9.66
N ALA A 135 8.68 -10.26 9.43
CA ALA A 135 7.58 -9.45 8.95
C ALA A 135 7.17 -8.43 10.02
N GLY A 136 7.10 -7.18 9.63
CA GLY A 136 6.55 -6.08 10.39
C GLY A 136 5.05 -5.89 10.12
N PRO A 137 4.51 -4.71 10.46
CA PRO A 137 3.12 -4.38 10.15
C PRO A 137 2.84 -4.40 8.65
N VAL A 138 1.57 -4.66 8.33
CA VAL A 138 1.04 -4.48 6.97
C VAL A 138 0.31 -3.14 6.91
N VAL A 139 0.64 -2.31 5.96
CA VAL A 139 -0.02 -1.01 5.72
C VAL A 139 -0.96 -1.15 4.51
N PRO A 140 -2.22 -0.77 4.64
CA PRO A 140 -2.93 -0.12 5.76
C PRO A 140 -2.99 -0.97 7.03
N THR A 141 -2.77 -0.34 8.19
CA THR A 141 -2.74 -1.00 9.49
C THR A 141 -4.14 -1.12 10.10
N ARG A 142 -4.29 -2.00 11.10
CA ARG A 142 -5.54 -2.18 11.84
C ARG A 142 -5.63 -1.30 13.08
N GLU A 143 -4.48 -1.00 13.70
CA GLU A 143 -4.39 -0.24 14.93
C GLU A 143 -3.46 0.97 14.71
N TRP A 144 -3.76 2.09 15.38
CA TRP A 144 -2.97 3.31 15.28
C TRP A 144 -1.49 3.10 15.61
N ARG A 145 -1.19 2.39 16.70
CA ARG A 145 0.18 2.10 17.15
C ARG A 145 1.02 1.31 16.13
N GLU A 146 0.37 0.55 15.25
CA GLU A 146 1.09 -0.17 14.18
C GLU A 146 1.68 0.77 13.14
N LEU A 147 1.14 2.00 13.00
CA LEU A 147 1.72 3.01 12.12
C LEU A 147 3.13 3.43 12.57
N TYR A 148 3.35 3.57 13.87
CA TYR A 148 4.69 3.86 14.40
C TYR A 148 5.64 2.68 14.17
N ALA A 149 5.18 1.47 14.41
CA ALA A 149 5.96 0.26 14.14
C ALA A 149 6.29 0.12 12.64
N ALA A 150 5.36 0.51 11.77
CA ALA A 150 5.57 0.52 10.32
C ALA A 150 6.62 1.56 9.91
N LEU A 151 6.58 2.76 10.49
CA LEU A 151 7.56 3.83 10.27
C LEU A 151 8.95 3.49 10.83
N ASP A 152 9.04 2.57 11.79
CA ASP A 152 10.31 2.11 12.40
C ASP A 152 10.91 0.88 11.70
N GLY A 153 10.23 0.29 10.74
CA GLY A 153 10.73 -0.84 9.95
C GLY A 153 12.09 -0.55 9.29
N ALA A 154 12.96 -1.56 9.20
CA ALA A 154 14.27 -1.41 8.59
C ALA A 154 14.19 -1.14 7.08
N VAL A 155 13.18 -1.70 6.44
CA VAL A 155 12.86 -1.51 5.02
C VAL A 155 11.34 -1.63 4.83
N VAL A 156 10.82 -0.95 3.84
CA VAL A 156 9.42 -1.08 3.39
C VAL A 156 9.43 -1.89 2.10
N ALA A 157 8.75 -3.01 2.07
CA ALA A 157 8.63 -3.84 0.89
C ALA A 157 7.18 -3.82 0.38
N ALA A 158 6.99 -3.31 -0.83
CA ALA A 158 5.68 -3.26 -1.44
C ALA A 158 5.17 -4.66 -1.77
N ILE A 159 3.90 -4.89 -1.51
CA ILE A 159 3.13 -6.05 -1.99
C ILE A 159 2.02 -5.60 -2.96
N HIS A 160 1.98 -4.30 -3.24
CA HIS A 160 1.15 -3.67 -4.25
C HIS A 160 1.89 -2.44 -4.84
N PRO A 161 2.10 -2.35 -6.15
CA PRO A 161 3.02 -1.36 -6.74
C PRO A 161 2.46 0.06 -6.85
N PHE A 162 1.24 0.31 -6.44
CA PHE A 162 0.54 1.58 -6.66
C PHE A 162 0.30 2.43 -5.41
N TYR A 163 0.94 2.12 -4.30
CA TYR A 163 0.81 2.85 -3.03
C TYR A 163 1.78 4.04 -2.95
N ALA A 164 1.61 5.02 -3.84
CA ALA A 164 2.53 6.14 -3.99
C ALA A 164 2.47 7.17 -2.86
N ALA A 165 1.29 7.42 -2.28
CA ALA A 165 1.14 8.38 -1.17
C ALA A 165 1.81 7.86 0.10
N SER A 166 1.58 6.59 0.44
CA SER A 166 2.22 5.93 1.58
C SER A 166 3.74 5.84 1.41
N ILE A 167 4.23 5.54 0.20
CA ILE A 167 5.66 5.49 -0.10
C ILE A 167 6.33 6.84 0.21
N ARG A 168 5.73 7.96 -0.18
CA ARG A 168 6.29 9.30 0.11
C ARG A 168 6.49 9.53 1.60
N GLU A 169 5.59 9.05 2.45
CA GLU A 169 5.71 9.19 3.90
C GLU A 169 6.83 8.31 4.48
N PHE A 170 7.01 7.10 3.96
CA PHE A 170 8.14 6.25 4.34
C PHE A 170 9.49 6.83 3.89
N GLU A 171 9.57 7.36 2.67
CA GLU A 171 10.76 8.05 2.18
C GLU A 171 11.08 9.30 3.01
N ALA A 172 10.06 10.07 3.40
CA ALA A 172 10.20 11.21 4.31
C ALA A 172 10.68 10.79 5.71
N ALA A 173 10.33 9.58 6.16
CA ALA A 173 10.85 8.97 7.38
C ALA A 173 12.25 8.36 7.21
N GLY A 174 12.89 8.49 6.03
CA GLY A 174 14.21 7.93 5.74
C GLY A 174 14.24 6.41 5.58
N ARG A 175 13.10 5.77 5.26
CA ARG A 175 13.03 4.33 5.09
C ARG A 175 13.25 3.95 3.63
N PRO A 176 14.17 3.01 3.34
CA PRO A 176 14.31 2.47 1.98
C PRO A 176 13.04 1.71 1.59
N VAL A 177 12.66 1.84 0.31
CA VAL A 177 11.46 1.20 -0.22
C VAL A 177 11.83 0.28 -1.37
N VAL A 178 11.36 -0.96 -1.30
CA VAL A 178 11.48 -1.97 -2.36
C VAL A 178 10.15 -2.10 -3.07
N GLY A 179 10.17 -1.90 -4.38
CA GLY A 179 8.97 -1.91 -5.21
C GLY A 179 8.55 -3.29 -5.70
N SER A 180 7.42 -3.29 -6.44
CA SER A 180 6.70 -4.44 -6.95
C SER A 180 6.10 -5.33 -5.86
N ALA A 181 5.91 -6.61 -6.15
CA ALA A 181 5.34 -7.57 -5.21
C ALA A 181 5.93 -8.97 -5.44
N PRO A 182 5.95 -9.84 -4.42
CA PRO A 182 6.50 -11.20 -4.55
C PRO A 182 5.49 -12.13 -5.26
N VAL A 183 5.22 -11.86 -6.55
CA VAL A 183 4.28 -12.62 -7.37
C VAL A 183 5.02 -13.38 -8.47
N GLY A 184 4.70 -14.66 -8.60
CA GLY A 184 5.38 -15.58 -9.52
C GLY A 184 6.83 -15.87 -9.12
N TYR A 185 7.55 -16.53 -10.01
CA TYR A 185 8.94 -16.93 -9.77
C TYR A 185 9.89 -15.71 -9.86
N ASP A 186 9.88 -15.04 -11.01
CA ASP A 186 10.79 -13.91 -11.27
C ASP A 186 10.50 -12.72 -10.35
N GLY A 187 9.21 -12.44 -10.08
CA GLY A 187 8.80 -11.35 -9.17
C GLY A 187 9.23 -11.60 -7.73
N THR A 188 9.06 -12.81 -7.23
CA THR A 188 9.51 -13.18 -5.87
C THR A 188 11.03 -13.14 -5.75
N ALA A 189 11.75 -13.61 -6.78
CA ALA A 189 13.20 -13.57 -6.80
C ALA A 189 13.74 -12.13 -6.76
N ALA A 190 13.18 -11.25 -7.58
CA ALA A 190 13.55 -9.83 -7.64
C ALA A 190 13.21 -9.09 -6.35
N TRP A 191 12.04 -9.37 -5.75
CA TRP A 191 11.60 -8.75 -4.49
C TRP A 191 12.53 -9.10 -3.32
N LEU A 192 12.91 -10.38 -3.18
CA LEU A 192 13.89 -10.81 -2.16
C LEU A 192 15.27 -10.18 -2.39
N ALA A 193 15.73 -10.11 -3.65
CA ALA A 193 16.99 -9.46 -3.99
C ALA A 193 16.96 -7.96 -3.63
N GLY A 194 15.89 -7.25 -4.00
CA GLY A 194 15.72 -5.83 -3.67
C GLY A 194 15.75 -5.53 -2.17
N ILE A 195 15.15 -6.39 -1.33
CA ILE A 195 15.26 -6.27 0.13
C ILE A 195 16.70 -6.48 0.59
N GLY A 196 17.38 -7.50 0.03
CA GLY A 196 18.79 -7.76 0.34
C GLY A 196 19.69 -6.56 0.01
N ASP A 197 19.50 -5.97 -1.17
CA ASP A 197 20.25 -4.80 -1.63
C ASP A 197 19.97 -3.57 -0.75
N ALA A 198 18.70 -3.31 -0.44
CA ALA A 198 18.27 -2.17 0.39
C ALA A 198 18.86 -2.21 1.81
N LEU A 199 19.09 -3.40 2.35
CA LEU A 199 19.66 -3.64 3.68
C LEU A 199 21.14 -4.03 3.65
N ALA A 200 21.78 -4.05 2.48
CA ALA A 200 23.16 -4.50 2.29
C ALA A 200 23.43 -5.89 2.93
N LEU A 201 22.48 -6.82 2.78
CA LEU A 201 22.62 -8.16 3.34
C LEU A 201 23.66 -9.00 2.59
N PRO A 202 24.32 -9.94 3.26
CA PRO A 202 25.19 -10.89 2.58
C PRO A 202 24.44 -11.66 1.48
N PRO A 203 24.99 -11.80 0.26
CA PRO A 203 24.34 -12.51 -0.84
C PRO A 203 23.89 -13.95 -0.49
N ALA A 204 24.61 -14.60 0.42
CA ALA A 204 24.26 -15.93 0.90
C ALA A 204 22.90 -15.98 1.62
N GLN A 205 22.51 -14.92 2.34
CA GLN A 205 21.22 -14.85 3.02
C GLN A 205 20.06 -14.69 2.02
N VAL A 206 20.26 -13.86 1.00
CA VAL A 206 19.29 -13.70 -0.10
C VAL A 206 19.15 -15.03 -0.85
N ALA A 207 20.26 -15.67 -1.20
CA ALA A 207 20.25 -16.97 -1.87
C ALA A 207 19.56 -18.06 -1.02
N ALA A 208 19.75 -18.06 0.29
CA ALA A 208 19.07 -19.00 1.19
C ALA A 208 17.55 -18.83 1.15
N ALA A 209 17.04 -17.59 1.16
CA ALA A 209 15.61 -17.30 1.03
C ALA A 209 15.06 -17.73 -0.35
N GLN A 210 15.77 -17.38 -1.41
CA GLN A 210 15.40 -17.77 -2.78
C GLN A 210 15.39 -19.30 -2.95
N ASN A 211 16.43 -20.01 -2.49
CA ASN A 211 16.52 -21.46 -2.57
C ASN A 211 15.41 -22.18 -1.76
N ARG A 212 14.91 -21.55 -0.70
CA ARG A 212 13.82 -22.11 0.11
C ARG A 212 12.47 -22.01 -0.60
N ILE A 213 12.18 -20.91 -1.29
CA ILE A 213 10.82 -20.65 -1.79
C ILE A 213 10.65 -20.86 -3.30
N LEU A 214 11.64 -20.47 -4.11
CA LEU A 214 11.51 -20.48 -5.58
C LEU A 214 11.25 -21.87 -6.18
N PRO A 215 11.85 -22.99 -5.68
CA PRO A 215 11.50 -24.32 -6.16
C PRO A 215 10.02 -24.68 -5.95
N ALA A 216 9.43 -24.28 -4.83
CA ALA A 216 8.02 -24.53 -4.55
C ALA A 216 7.11 -23.72 -5.48
N ILE A 217 7.43 -22.44 -5.74
CA ILE A 217 6.71 -21.60 -6.70
C ILE A 217 6.78 -22.21 -8.10
N ARG A 218 7.97 -22.59 -8.55
CA ARG A 218 8.15 -23.24 -9.86
C ARG A 218 7.35 -24.54 -9.97
N GLY A 219 7.36 -25.35 -8.90
CA GLY A 219 6.60 -26.59 -8.84
C GLY A 219 5.08 -26.32 -8.93
N ALA A 220 4.57 -25.32 -8.22
CA ALA A 220 3.15 -24.94 -8.24
C ALA A 220 2.71 -24.44 -9.64
N LEU A 221 3.51 -23.58 -10.28
CA LEU A 221 3.24 -23.09 -11.63
C LEU A 221 3.24 -24.24 -12.66
N ALA A 222 4.16 -25.18 -12.53
CA ALA A 222 4.24 -26.34 -13.42
C ALA A 222 3.10 -27.35 -13.20
N ALA A 223 2.62 -27.49 -11.96
CA ALA A 223 1.54 -28.42 -11.61
C ALA A 223 0.16 -27.97 -12.11
N GLN A 224 -0.03 -26.65 -12.26
CA GLN A 224 -1.30 -26.07 -12.71
C GLN A 224 -1.08 -25.11 -13.89
N PRO A 225 -0.66 -25.62 -15.08
CA PRO A 225 -0.37 -24.77 -16.21
C PRO A 225 -1.66 -24.15 -16.75
N ILE A 226 -1.65 -22.84 -16.94
CA ILE A 226 -2.72 -22.12 -17.59
C ILE A 226 -2.37 -21.97 -19.05
N ARG A 227 -3.25 -22.51 -19.93
CA ARG A 227 -3.04 -22.45 -21.38
C ARG A 227 -4.11 -21.58 -22.02
N GLY A 228 -3.73 -20.89 -23.06
CA GLY A 228 -4.65 -20.07 -23.85
C GLY A 228 -4.20 -18.63 -23.92
N ARG A 229 -5.02 -17.85 -24.62
CA ARG A 229 -4.79 -16.41 -24.85
C ARG A 229 -5.76 -15.63 -23.99
N ILE A 230 -5.23 -14.85 -23.04
CA ILE A 230 -5.99 -14.16 -22.00
C ILE A 230 -5.72 -12.67 -22.09
N THR A 231 -6.76 -11.86 -22.08
CA THR A 231 -6.67 -10.40 -21.93
C THR A 231 -7.14 -10.00 -20.55
N LEU A 232 -6.46 -9.03 -19.95
CA LEU A 232 -6.79 -8.49 -18.64
C LEU A 232 -7.16 -7.01 -18.76
N SER A 233 -8.17 -6.59 -17.99
CA SER A 233 -8.48 -5.17 -17.78
C SER A 233 -9.18 -5.01 -16.44
N GLY A 234 -8.76 -4.06 -15.64
CA GLY A 234 -9.29 -3.85 -14.30
C GLY A 234 -8.96 -2.49 -13.71
N TYR A 235 -9.38 -2.31 -12.47
CA TYR A 235 -9.28 -1.05 -11.71
C TYR A 235 -8.61 -1.23 -10.34
N GLU A 236 -8.08 -2.42 -10.04
CA GLU A 236 -7.52 -2.73 -8.71
C GLU A 236 -6.01 -2.48 -8.61
N GLY A 237 -5.32 -2.28 -9.75
CA GLY A 237 -3.87 -2.10 -9.78
C GLY A 237 -3.06 -3.39 -9.75
N SER A 238 -3.67 -4.52 -9.47
CA SER A 238 -3.02 -5.84 -9.46
C SER A 238 -2.89 -6.47 -10.85
N GLU A 239 -3.44 -5.86 -11.90
CA GLU A 239 -3.52 -6.42 -13.25
C GLU A 239 -2.14 -6.80 -13.81
N LEU A 240 -1.12 -5.96 -13.56
CA LEU A 240 0.26 -6.24 -13.99
C LEU A 240 0.81 -7.50 -13.33
N LEU A 241 0.54 -7.69 -12.04
CA LEU A 241 1.01 -8.83 -11.25
C LEU A 241 0.28 -10.11 -11.65
N VAL A 242 -1.04 -10.03 -11.89
CA VAL A 242 -1.85 -11.13 -12.41
C VAL A 242 -1.37 -11.54 -13.80
N ALA A 243 -1.05 -10.57 -14.67
CA ALA A 243 -0.50 -10.84 -16.00
C ALA A 243 0.83 -11.60 -15.92
N ARG A 244 1.74 -11.21 -15.01
CA ARG A 244 2.99 -11.93 -14.76
C ARG A 244 2.72 -13.37 -14.37
N LEU A 245 1.83 -13.59 -13.38
CA LEU A 245 1.49 -14.92 -12.91
C LEU A 245 0.93 -15.80 -14.02
N LEU A 246 0.04 -15.26 -14.86
CA LEU A 246 -0.53 -15.97 -15.99
C LEU A 246 0.53 -16.38 -17.02
N ILE A 247 1.45 -15.47 -17.36
CA ILE A 247 2.53 -15.75 -18.31
C ILE A 247 3.48 -16.80 -17.74
N GLU A 248 3.88 -16.69 -16.48
CA GLU A 248 4.72 -17.70 -15.83
C GLU A 248 4.03 -19.06 -15.70
N SER A 249 2.69 -19.08 -15.67
CA SER A 249 1.89 -20.32 -15.68
C SER A 249 1.69 -20.89 -17.09
N GLY A 250 2.17 -20.21 -18.16
CA GLY A 250 2.14 -20.70 -19.53
C GLY A 250 1.05 -20.12 -20.42
N ALA A 251 0.31 -19.09 -19.96
CA ALA A 251 -0.68 -18.37 -20.80
C ALA A 251 0.02 -17.36 -21.72
N GLU A 252 -0.61 -17.08 -22.87
CA GLU A 252 -0.32 -15.92 -23.70
C GLU A 252 -1.15 -14.73 -23.22
N VAL A 253 -0.49 -13.63 -22.83
CA VAL A 253 -1.19 -12.41 -22.41
C VAL A 253 -0.85 -11.26 -23.36
N PRO A 254 -1.66 -11.04 -24.41
CA PRO A 254 -1.39 -10.01 -25.42
C PRO A 254 -1.73 -8.60 -24.96
N TYR A 255 -2.57 -8.46 -23.92
CA TYR A 255 -3.07 -7.17 -23.47
C TYR A 255 -3.27 -7.14 -21.95
N VAL A 256 -2.83 -6.05 -21.34
CA VAL A 256 -3.12 -5.69 -19.95
C VAL A 256 -3.57 -4.24 -19.91
N GLY A 257 -4.78 -3.99 -19.39
CA GLY A 257 -5.30 -2.66 -19.08
C GLY A 257 -5.41 -2.47 -17.57
N THR A 258 -4.94 -1.35 -17.06
CA THR A 258 -5.08 -0.98 -15.65
C THR A 258 -5.48 0.48 -15.53
N ALA A 259 -6.35 0.80 -14.58
CA ALA A 259 -6.73 2.17 -14.25
C ALA A 259 -5.69 2.86 -13.35
N CYS A 260 -4.79 2.10 -12.73
CA CYS A 260 -3.74 2.68 -11.91
C CYS A 260 -2.65 3.34 -12.77
N GLY A 261 -2.29 4.55 -12.41
CA GLY A 261 -1.23 5.31 -13.06
C GLY A 261 0.13 4.62 -13.01
N ARG A 262 1.02 5.02 -13.91
CA ARG A 262 2.40 4.55 -13.89
C ARG A 262 3.14 5.14 -12.70
N THR A 263 3.84 4.28 -11.96
CA THR A 263 4.77 4.68 -10.90
C THR A 263 6.13 4.04 -11.16
N ARG A 264 7.21 4.65 -10.64
CA ARG A 264 8.55 4.05 -10.71
C ARG A 264 8.62 2.65 -10.10
N TRP A 265 7.71 2.33 -9.18
CA TRP A 265 7.62 1.04 -8.50
C TRP A 265 6.96 -0.04 -9.37
N SER A 266 6.20 0.36 -10.39
CA SER A 266 5.59 -0.55 -11.37
C SER A 266 6.41 -0.69 -12.66
N ASP A 267 7.52 0.04 -12.79
CA ASP A 267 8.33 0.05 -14.01
C ASP A 267 8.96 -1.31 -14.29
N ALA A 268 9.53 -1.97 -13.28
CA ALA A 268 10.13 -3.29 -13.45
C ALA A 268 9.11 -4.34 -13.91
N ASP A 269 7.87 -4.30 -13.41
CA ASP A 269 6.81 -5.20 -13.88
C ASP A 269 6.42 -4.92 -15.33
N ARG A 270 6.33 -3.65 -15.71
CA ARG A 270 6.02 -3.24 -17.08
C ARG A 270 7.12 -3.66 -18.05
N GLU A 271 8.37 -3.45 -17.72
CA GLU A 271 9.53 -3.87 -18.52
C GLU A 271 9.57 -5.39 -18.69
N TRP A 272 9.30 -6.14 -17.62
CA TRP A 272 9.21 -7.59 -17.67
C TRP A 272 8.09 -8.06 -18.61
N LEU A 273 6.90 -7.45 -18.54
CA LEU A 273 5.76 -7.75 -19.41
C LEU A 273 6.05 -7.41 -20.88
N GLU A 274 6.68 -6.27 -21.14
CA GLU A 274 7.13 -5.87 -22.47
C GLU A 274 8.11 -6.90 -23.07
N ALA A 275 9.08 -7.37 -22.28
CA ALA A 275 10.03 -8.41 -22.70
C ALA A 275 9.34 -9.77 -22.98
N LYS A 276 8.15 -10.02 -22.42
CA LYS A 276 7.32 -11.19 -22.71
C LYS A 276 6.32 -10.99 -23.87
N GLY A 277 6.41 -9.87 -24.58
CA GLY A 277 5.61 -9.59 -25.77
C GLY A 277 4.29 -8.85 -25.54
N VAL A 278 4.07 -8.35 -24.32
CA VAL A 278 2.94 -7.44 -24.06
C VAL A 278 3.32 -6.04 -24.54
N ASN A 279 2.56 -5.47 -25.47
CA ASN A 279 2.90 -4.19 -26.09
C ASN A 279 2.71 -3.03 -25.10
N ARG A 280 3.70 -2.13 -25.03
CA ARG A 280 3.73 -0.96 -24.13
C ARG A 280 2.52 -0.04 -24.26
N GLU A 281 2.02 0.18 -25.48
CA GLU A 281 0.84 1.01 -25.73
C GLU A 281 -0.44 0.48 -25.11
N LYS A 282 -0.45 -0.80 -24.75
CA LYS A 282 -1.62 -1.48 -24.14
C LYS A 282 -1.69 -1.35 -22.63
N PHE A 283 -0.69 -0.73 -22.00
CA PHE A 283 -0.74 -0.40 -20.57
C PHE A 283 -1.40 0.96 -20.28
N LEU A 284 -1.74 1.71 -21.32
CA LEU A 284 -2.33 3.03 -21.16
C LEU A 284 -3.81 2.91 -20.83
N VAL A 285 -4.18 3.41 -19.68
CA VAL A 285 -5.56 3.78 -19.39
C VAL A 285 -5.86 5.03 -20.21
N LYS A 286 -6.88 4.94 -21.05
CA LYS A 286 -7.47 6.16 -21.59
C LYS A 286 -8.27 6.79 -20.45
N GLY A 287 -7.76 7.93 -19.93
CA GLY A 287 -8.50 8.81 -19.05
C GLY A 287 -9.70 9.41 -19.77
#